data_d11b7fe998cf8c3167b7ed25a72e5207
#
_entry.id   d11b7fe998cf8c3167b7ed25a72e5207
#
_cell.length_a   1.000
_cell.length_b   1.000
_cell.length_c   1.000
_cell.angle_alpha   90.00
_cell.angle_beta   90.00
_cell.angle_gamma   90.00
#
_symmetry.space_group_name_H-M   'P 1'
#
loop_
_entity.id
_entity.type
_entity.pdbx_description
1 polymer ?
#
loop_
_entity_poly.entity_id
_entity_poly.type
_entity_poly.pdbx_seq_one_letter_code
_entity_poly.pdbx_strand_id
1 'polypeptide(L)'
;MGVHELAGKPAPRSMLANIPRLLTAYYTHEPDVADPAQRVAFGTSGHRGSSLKNSFNEGHILAISQAICEYRKSKNIRGPLFMGMDTHGLSEAALASALEVFAAEEVTVLIQKGLRYTPTPVISHAILTHNRGRKEGLADGVVITPSHNPPEDGGFKYNPPEGGPADTETTRIIEERANQILARGLKEVHRVPLERALKAGTTVEYDYIVPYVEDLGNIIDMEAIAGEKLSIGADPLGGAAVDFWDPIAERYGLSLTVVNRVVDPTFFFMTVDKDGKIRMDCSSPYAMAGLIQLKDNFDIAFGNDTDVDRHGIVTRSAGLLNPNHYLSVAVWYLFQNRPGWSRDAAVGKTLVSTSLIDRLADHLGRKLSEVPVGFKWFVDGLLDGSLGFGGEESAGASFLRKDGTVWTTDKDGIIMDLLACEVTARTGRDPGALYRELEGKFGSPRYLRIDAPASAEQREVLQKLSPEMVAAQELAGEPITAKLTRAPGNKAPIGGLKIVARNGWFAARPSGTEDIYKIYAESFKGEEHLQRIQEEALAMVKTAFAAAGV
;
A
#
# COMPACT_ATOMS: atom_id res chain seq x y z
N MET A 1 -5.12 11.67 19.03
CA MET A 1 -5.93 10.72 19.84
C MET A 1 -4.97 9.95 20.73
N GLY A 2 -5.37 9.66 22.00
CA GLY A 2 -4.56 8.81 22.89
C GLY A 2 -4.51 7.37 22.39
N VAL A 3 -3.54 6.59 22.90
CA VAL A 3 -3.47 5.14 22.63
C VAL A 3 -4.60 4.45 23.40
N HIS A 4 -5.33 3.56 22.71
CA HIS A 4 -6.45 2.81 23.32
C HIS A 4 -5.94 1.85 24.41
N GLU A 5 -6.71 1.63 25.47
CA GLU A 5 -6.33 0.80 26.62
C GLU A 5 -6.03 -0.68 26.28
N LEU A 6 -6.61 -1.18 25.21
CA LEU A 6 -6.39 -2.55 24.71
C LEU A 6 -5.26 -2.63 23.65
N ALA A 7 -4.62 -1.53 23.29
CA ALA A 7 -3.58 -1.54 22.27
C ALA A 7 -2.44 -2.53 22.62
N GLY A 8 -2.09 -3.41 21.69
CA GLY A 8 -1.11 -4.48 21.87
C GLY A 8 -1.61 -5.69 22.68
N LYS A 9 -2.88 -5.72 23.09
CA LYS A 9 -3.48 -6.86 23.80
C LYS A 9 -4.37 -7.68 22.84
N PRO A 10 -4.57 -8.99 23.09
CA PRO A 10 -5.49 -9.81 22.31
C PRO A 10 -6.89 -9.20 22.26
N ALA A 11 -7.53 -9.23 21.10
CA ALA A 11 -8.87 -8.70 20.93
C ALA A 11 -9.90 -9.53 21.71
N PRO A 12 -10.74 -8.93 22.57
CA PRO A 12 -11.82 -9.66 23.23
C PRO A 12 -12.89 -10.07 22.22
N ARG A 13 -13.60 -11.18 22.50
CA ARG A 13 -14.65 -11.71 21.61
C ARG A 13 -15.73 -10.70 21.21
N SER A 14 -16.02 -9.74 22.08
CA SER A 14 -17.01 -8.69 21.82
C SER A 14 -16.61 -7.71 20.70
N MET A 15 -15.32 -7.68 20.33
CA MET A 15 -14.80 -6.85 19.25
C MET A 15 -14.75 -7.59 17.91
N LEU A 16 -14.96 -8.90 17.90
CA LEU A 16 -14.86 -9.67 16.65
C LEU A 16 -16.04 -9.35 15.71
N ALA A 17 -15.73 -9.20 14.43
CA ALA A 17 -16.72 -8.97 13.39
C ALA A 17 -17.72 -10.14 13.31
N ASN A 18 -19.00 -9.82 13.17
CA ASN A 18 -20.03 -10.80 12.91
C ASN A 18 -20.13 -11.07 11.41
N ILE A 19 -19.35 -12.03 10.92
CA ILE A 19 -19.22 -12.33 9.49
C ILE A 19 -20.57 -12.70 8.84
N PRO A 20 -21.44 -13.56 9.43
CA PRO A 20 -22.78 -13.82 8.87
C PRO A 20 -23.61 -12.55 8.69
N ARG A 21 -23.58 -11.62 9.64
CA ARG A 21 -24.29 -10.36 9.55
C ARG A 21 -23.70 -9.45 8.45
N LEU A 22 -22.38 -9.44 8.31
CA LEU A 22 -21.67 -8.70 7.28
C LEU A 22 -22.07 -9.17 5.88
N LEU A 23 -22.07 -10.48 5.65
CA LEU A 23 -22.47 -11.10 4.39
C LEU A 23 -23.96 -10.91 4.09
N THR A 24 -24.83 -11.02 5.13
CA THR A 24 -26.25 -10.72 4.96
C THR A 24 -26.45 -9.27 4.49
N ALA A 25 -25.81 -8.32 5.15
CA ALA A 25 -25.89 -6.90 4.75
C ALA A 25 -25.32 -6.65 3.35
N TYR A 26 -24.25 -7.37 2.97
CA TYR A 26 -23.66 -7.25 1.62
C TYR A 26 -24.68 -7.53 0.52
N TYR A 27 -25.49 -8.57 0.68
CA TYR A 27 -26.49 -8.98 -0.33
C TYR A 27 -27.86 -8.34 -0.19
N THR A 28 -28.20 -7.77 0.98
CA THR A 28 -29.57 -7.29 1.27
C THR A 28 -29.69 -5.77 1.43
N HIS A 29 -28.58 -5.10 1.67
CA HIS A 29 -28.59 -3.64 1.78
C HIS A 29 -28.29 -3.00 0.42
N GLU A 30 -29.03 -1.97 0.09
CA GLU A 30 -28.84 -1.19 -1.15
C GLU A 30 -28.24 0.17 -0.80
N PRO A 31 -27.19 0.63 -1.54
CA PRO A 31 -26.60 1.95 -1.31
C PRO A 31 -27.53 3.06 -1.78
N ASP A 32 -27.67 4.12 -0.98
CA ASP A 32 -28.31 5.36 -1.38
C ASP A 32 -27.29 6.31 -2.00
N VAL A 33 -27.32 6.46 -3.32
CA VAL A 33 -26.39 7.36 -4.04
C VAL A 33 -26.64 8.85 -3.77
N ALA A 34 -27.76 9.22 -3.12
CA ALA A 34 -27.96 10.59 -2.64
C ALA A 34 -27.05 10.91 -1.45
N ASP A 35 -26.69 9.90 -0.66
CA ASP A 35 -25.71 10.01 0.42
C ASP A 35 -24.28 9.86 -0.16
N PRO A 36 -23.43 10.90 -0.10
CA PRO A 36 -22.05 10.82 -0.58
C PRO A 36 -21.21 9.70 0.08
N ALA A 37 -21.52 9.34 1.34
CA ALA A 37 -20.80 8.29 2.07
C ALA A 37 -21.10 6.87 1.57
N GLN A 38 -22.16 6.72 0.79
CA GLN A 38 -22.60 5.46 0.21
C GLN A 38 -22.33 5.35 -1.30
N ARG A 39 -21.60 6.31 -1.88
CA ARG A 39 -21.19 6.28 -3.28
C ARG A 39 -19.94 5.44 -3.49
N VAL A 40 -19.74 4.98 -4.72
CA VAL A 40 -18.42 4.50 -5.12
C VAL A 40 -17.43 5.65 -5.04
N ALA A 41 -16.31 5.42 -4.34
CA ALA A 41 -15.20 6.37 -4.26
C ALA A 41 -13.87 5.59 -4.23
N PHE A 42 -13.02 5.80 -5.24
CA PHE A 42 -11.79 5.02 -5.37
C PHE A 42 -10.66 5.49 -4.46
N GLY A 43 -10.75 6.65 -3.86
CA GLY A 43 -9.73 7.13 -2.92
C GLY A 43 -8.30 7.07 -3.50
N THR A 44 -7.35 6.62 -2.68
CA THR A 44 -5.93 6.53 -3.09
C THR A 44 -5.63 5.27 -3.92
N SER A 45 -6.32 4.15 -3.67
CA SER A 45 -5.97 2.85 -4.27
C SER A 45 -7.15 1.90 -4.41
N GLY A 46 -8.38 2.39 -4.61
CA GLY A 46 -9.57 1.56 -4.79
C GLY A 46 -10.73 1.97 -3.91
N HIS A 47 -11.91 1.45 -4.23
CA HIS A 47 -13.12 1.64 -3.45
C HIS A 47 -13.05 0.78 -2.17
N ARG A 48 -13.31 1.37 -1.02
CA ARG A 48 -13.32 0.70 0.30
C ARG A 48 -14.52 1.11 1.12
N GLY A 49 -15.01 0.20 1.93
CA GLY A 49 -16.12 0.48 2.82
C GLY A 49 -16.59 -0.76 3.57
N SER A 50 -17.74 -0.67 4.23
CA SER A 50 -18.35 -1.77 4.97
C SER A 50 -19.80 -1.98 4.53
N SER A 51 -20.23 -3.23 4.43
CA SER A 51 -21.61 -3.57 4.10
C SER A 51 -22.61 -3.07 5.12
N LEU A 52 -22.21 -3.01 6.40
CA LEU A 52 -23.05 -2.48 7.49
C LEU A 52 -23.23 -0.96 7.43
N LYS A 53 -22.42 -0.25 6.65
CA LYS A 53 -22.51 1.20 6.42
C LYS A 53 -23.05 1.54 5.04
N ASN A 54 -23.52 0.54 4.29
CA ASN A 54 -23.98 0.67 2.90
C ASN A 54 -22.92 1.31 1.97
N SER A 55 -21.62 1.10 2.27
CA SER A 55 -20.52 1.65 1.50
C SER A 55 -19.66 0.57 0.81
N PHE A 56 -20.01 -0.72 0.98
CA PHE A 56 -19.42 -1.84 0.25
C PHE A 56 -20.42 -3.01 0.19
N ASN A 57 -21.36 -2.96 -0.73
CA ASN A 57 -22.43 -3.93 -0.90
C ASN A 57 -22.39 -4.53 -2.31
N GLU A 58 -23.15 -5.59 -2.57
CA GLU A 58 -23.22 -6.22 -3.89
C GLU A 58 -23.45 -5.20 -5.02
N GLY A 59 -24.36 -4.23 -4.81
CA GLY A 59 -24.64 -3.19 -5.79
C GLY A 59 -23.41 -2.39 -6.23
N HIS A 60 -22.50 -2.07 -5.28
CA HIS A 60 -21.24 -1.39 -5.61
C HIS A 60 -20.37 -2.25 -6.53
N ILE A 61 -20.21 -3.53 -6.17
CA ILE A 61 -19.34 -4.45 -6.93
C ILE A 61 -19.87 -4.71 -8.32
N LEU A 62 -21.19 -4.89 -8.46
CA LEU A 62 -21.84 -5.04 -9.76
C LEU A 62 -21.62 -3.81 -10.63
N ALA A 63 -21.85 -2.61 -10.07
CA ALA A 63 -21.68 -1.35 -10.80
C ALA A 63 -20.22 -1.09 -11.20
N ILE A 64 -19.26 -1.33 -10.28
CA ILE A 64 -17.83 -1.17 -10.57
C ILE A 64 -17.37 -2.16 -11.63
N SER A 65 -17.77 -3.43 -11.55
CA SER A 65 -17.41 -4.47 -12.52
C SER A 65 -17.94 -4.15 -13.91
N GLN A 66 -19.19 -3.68 -14.01
CA GLN A 66 -19.78 -3.23 -15.28
C GLN A 66 -19.03 -2.01 -15.84
N ALA A 67 -18.71 -1.03 -15.00
CA ALA A 67 -17.93 0.15 -15.40
C ALA A 67 -16.53 -0.22 -15.91
N ILE A 68 -15.86 -1.20 -15.27
CA ILE A 68 -14.56 -1.73 -15.73
C ILE A 68 -14.72 -2.40 -17.11
N CYS A 69 -15.76 -3.20 -17.34
CA CYS A 69 -16.01 -3.82 -18.66
C CYS A 69 -16.16 -2.75 -19.75
N GLU A 70 -16.90 -1.68 -19.47
CA GLU A 70 -17.08 -0.56 -20.41
C GLU A 70 -15.77 0.21 -20.62
N TYR A 71 -15.00 0.47 -19.54
CA TYR A 71 -13.69 1.08 -19.62
C TYR A 71 -12.74 0.26 -20.49
N ARG A 72 -12.62 -1.06 -20.26
CA ARG A 72 -11.81 -1.99 -21.07
C ARG A 72 -12.18 -1.91 -22.55
N LYS A 73 -13.49 -1.92 -22.88
CA LYS A 73 -13.98 -1.76 -24.26
C LYS A 73 -13.52 -0.42 -24.86
N SER A 74 -13.64 0.67 -24.10
CA SER A 74 -13.27 2.02 -24.57
C SER A 74 -11.77 2.18 -24.82
N LYS A 75 -10.94 1.47 -24.05
CA LYS A 75 -9.46 1.47 -24.14
C LYS A 75 -8.91 0.33 -25.00
N ASN A 76 -9.78 -0.49 -25.63
CA ASN A 76 -9.40 -1.66 -26.42
C ASN A 76 -8.52 -2.67 -25.65
N ILE A 77 -8.74 -2.82 -24.33
CA ILE A 77 -8.09 -3.83 -23.51
C ILE A 77 -8.79 -5.16 -23.76
N ARG A 78 -8.12 -6.09 -24.44
CA ARG A 78 -8.71 -7.36 -24.89
C ARG A 78 -8.01 -8.61 -24.33
N GLY A 79 -6.94 -8.44 -23.58
CA GLY A 79 -6.27 -9.54 -22.92
C GLY A 79 -7.07 -10.03 -21.69
N PRO A 80 -6.55 -11.03 -20.98
CA PRO A 80 -7.19 -11.53 -19.77
C PRO A 80 -7.20 -10.48 -18.66
N LEU A 81 -8.17 -10.58 -17.76
CA LEU A 81 -8.22 -9.86 -16.51
C LEU A 81 -7.72 -10.79 -15.41
N PHE A 82 -6.61 -10.44 -14.77
CA PHE A 82 -6.11 -11.16 -13.61
C PHE A 82 -6.87 -10.72 -12.36
N MET A 83 -7.46 -11.66 -11.62
CA MET A 83 -8.26 -11.33 -10.44
C MET A 83 -7.79 -12.09 -9.22
N GLY A 84 -7.51 -11.34 -8.14
CA GLY A 84 -7.13 -11.88 -6.84
C GLY A 84 -7.96 -11.31 -5.71
N MET A 85 -7.95 -12.00 -4.57
CA MET A 85 -8.61 -11.56 -3.34
C MET A 85 -7.72 -11.82 -2.13
N ASP A 86 -7.91 -11.02 -1.10
CA ASP A 86 -7.33 -11.25 0.22
C ASP A 86 -8.27 -12.06 1.14
N THR A 87 -7.96 -12.10 2.43
CA THR A 87 -8.61 -12.94 3.43
C THR A 87 -9.77 -12.25 4.18
N HIS A 88 -10.13 -11.01 3.83
CA HIS A 88 -11.26 -10.33 4.46
C HIS A 88 -12.61 -10.98 4.16
N GLY A 89 -13.53 -10.91 5.13
CA GLY A 89 -14.82 -11.60 5.06
C GLY A 89 -15.73 -11.20 3.89
N LEU A 90 -15.56 -10.01 3.32
CA LEU A 90 -16.30 -9.55 2.14
C LEU A 90 -15.62 -9.87 0.81
N SER A 91 -14.37 -10.32 0.82
CA SER A 91 -13.58 -10.47 -0.42
C SER A 91 -14.11 -11.57 -1.32
N GLU A 92 -14.48 -12.73 -0.77
CA GLU A 92 -15.04 -13.83 -1.57
C GLU A 92 -16.41 -13.49 -2.15
N ALA A 93 -17.28 -12.80 -1.37
CA ALA A 93 -18.59 -12.35 -1.86
C ALA A 93 -18.44 -11.32 -3.01
N ALA A 94 -17.47 -10.41 -2.90
CA ALA A 94 -17.17 -9.44 -3.94
C ALA A 94 -16.58 -10.11 -5.20
N LEU A 95 -15.72 -11.12 -5.04
CA LEU A 95 -15.19 -11.92 -6.15
C LEU A 95 -16.33 -12.62 -6.89
N ALA A 96 -17.26 -13.24 -6.16
CA ALA A 96 -18.43 -13.91 -6.75
C ALA A 96 -19.28 -12.94 -7.60
N SER A 97 -19.64 -11.79 -7.02
CA SER A 97 -20.45 -10.78 -7.72
C SER A 97 -19.72 -10.21 -8.95
N ALA A 98 -18.40 -9.99 -8.87
CA ALA A 98 -17.61 -9.51 -10.00
C ALA A 98 -17.51 -10.54 -11.13
N LEU A 99 -17.30 -11.83 -10.79
CA LEU A 99 -17.27 -12.92 -11.79
C LEU A 99 -18.56 -13.04 -12.56
N GLU A 100 -19.72 -12.87 -11.92
CA GLU A 100 -21.02 -12.92 -12.58
C GLU A 100 -21.14 -11.87 -13.69
N VAL A 101 -20.61 -10.67 -13.46
CA VAL A 101 -20.59 -9.57 -14.44
C VAL A 101 -19.55 -9.84 -15.52
N PHE A 102 -18.33 -10.17 -15.16
CA PHE A 102 -17.26 -10.40 -16.13
C PHE A 102 -17.59 -11.56 -17.07
N ALA A 103 -18.20 -12.63 -16.55
CA ALA A 103 -18.63 -13.77 -17.38
C ALA A 103 -19.77 -13.40 -18.34
N ALA A 104 -20.72 -12.54 -17.90
CA ALA A 104 -21.80 -12.05 -18.76
C ALA A 104 -21.28 -11.11 -19.88
N GLU A 105 -20.22 -10.36 -19.60
CA GLU A 105 -19.55 -9.46 -20.53
C GLU A 105 -18.44 -10.15 -21.36
N GLU A 106 -18.35 -11.48 -21.27
CA GLU A 106 -17.39 -12.33 -22.01
C GLU A 106 -15.92 -11.94 -21.78
N VAL A 107 -15.60 -11.37 -20.60
CA VAL A 107 -14.23 -11.07 -20.19
C VAL A 107 -13.54 -12.36 -19.74
N THR A 108 -12.40 -12.69 -20.33
CA THR A 108 -11.57 -13.79 -19.83
C THR A 108 -10.94 -13.39 -18.50
N VAL A 109 -11.33 -14.06 -17.41
CA VAL A 109 -10.83 -13.82 -16.06
C VAL A 109 -9.96 -14.97 -15.61
N LEU A 110 -8.76 -14.65 -15.12
CA LEU A 110 -7.85 -15.61 -14.50
C LEU A 110 -7.96 -15.49 -12.98
N ILE A 111 -8.36 -16.58 -12.30
CA ILE A 111 -8.53 -16.66 -10.87
C ILE A 111 -7.58 -17.68 -10.27
N GLN A 112 -7.16 -17.47 -9.00
CA GLN A 112 -6.28 -18.43 -8.32
C GLN A 112 -6.93 -19.81 -8.27
N LYS A 113 -6.17 -20.82 -8.62
CA LYS A 113 -6.57 -22.22 -8.57
C LYS A 113 -7.13 -22.59 -7.20
N GLY A 114 -8.32 -23.20 -7.17
CA GLY A 114 -9.03 -23.56 -5.96
C GLY A 114 -9.61 -22.36 -5.20
N LEU A 115 -9.82 -21.21 -5.84
CA LEU A 115 -10.36 -19.97 -5.23
C LEU A 115 -9.57 -19.52 -3.98
N ARG A 116 -8.24 -19.69 -4.01
CA ARG A 116 -7.36 -19.27 -2.91
C ARG A 116 -7.01 -17.78 -3.02
N TYR A 117 -6.31 -17.30 -1.99
CA TYR A 117 -5.93 -15.89 -1.88
C TYR A 117 -4.74 -15.51 -2.77
N THR A 118 -4.71 -14.27 -3.23
CA THR A 118 -3.64 -13.78 -4.12
C THR A 118 -3.20 -12.39 -3.70
N PRO A 119 -1.91 -12.19 -3.37
CA PRO A 119 -1.34 -10.89 -3.04
C PRO A 119 -1.47 -9.86 -4.16
N THR A 120 -1.66 -8.59 -3.79
CA THR A 120 -1.68 -7.45 -4.72
C THR A 120 -0.45 -7.44 -5.67
N PRO A 121 0.81 -7.58 -5.17
CA PRO A 121 1.98 -7.59 -6.06
C PRO A 121 2.01 -8.75 -7.05
N VAL A 122 1.41 -9.87 -6.71
CA VAL A 122 1.37 -11.04 -7.60
C VAL A 122 0.47 -10.78 -8.80
N ILE A 123 -0.63 -10.05 -8.62
CA ILE A 123 -1.48 -9.59 -9.74
C ILE A 123 -0.70 -8.61 -10.62
N SER A 124 0.00 -7.63 -10.03
CA SER A 124 0.87 -6.71 -10.78
C SER A 124 1.92 -7.47 -11.60
N HIS A 125 2.61 -8.42 -10.99
CA HIS A 125 3.61 -9.27 -11.65
C HIS A 125 3.01 -10.09 -12.81
N ALA A 126 1.82 -10.67 -12.62
CA ALA A 126 1.14 -11.45 -13.66
C ALA A 126 0.74 -10.57 -14.86
N ILE A 127 0.19 -9.38 -14.62
CA ILE A 127 -0.15 -8.41 -15.67
C ILE A 127 1.11 -8.04 -16.48
N LEU A 128 2.18 -7.63 -15.81
CA LEU A 128 3.41 -7.18 -16.46
C LEU A 128 4.11 -8.32 -17.20
N THR A 129 4.09 -9.53 -16.65
CA THR A 129 4.64 -10.72 -17.30
C THR A 129 3.87 -11.06 -18.57
N HIS A 130 2.54 -11.01 -18.53
CA HIS A 130 1.71 -11.20 -19.72
C HIS A 130 1.96 -10.11 -20.76
N ASN A 131 2.05 -8.85 -20.35
CA ASN A 131 2.12 -7.69 -21.26
C ASN A 131 3.54 -7.48 -21.85
N ARG A 132 4.56 -8.16 -21.31
CA ARG A 132 5.95 -7.99 -21.75
C ARG A 132 6.10 -8.21 -23.26
N GLY A 133 6.50 -7.16 -23.98
CA GLY A 133 6.70 -7.18 -25.44
C GLY A 133 5.43 -7.19 -26.27
N ARG A 134 4.25 -7.12 -25.66
CA ARG A 134 2.95 -7.05 -26.36
C ARG A 134 2.54 -5.61 -26.62
N LYS A 135 1.86 -5.41 -27.74
CA LYS A 135 1.21 -4.13 -28.09
C LYS A 135 -0.31 -4.26 -28.14
N GLU A 136 -0.82 -5.48 -28.27
CA GLU A 136 -2.22 -5.83 -28.36
C GLU A 136 -2.55 -7.00 -27.44
N GLY A 137 -3.82 -7.17 -27.11
CA GLY A 137 -4.24 -8.20 -26.16
C GLY A 137 -3.66 -8.01 -24.78
N LEU A 138 -3.48 -6.74 -24.35
CA LEU A 138 -2.94 -6.40 -23.05
C LEU A 138 -3.90 -6.85 -21.94
N ALA A 139 -3.32 -7.43 -20.92
CA ALA A 139 -3.98 -7.81 -19.68
C ALA A 139 -4.05 -6.63 -18.70
N ASP A 140 -5.02 -6.69 -17.82
CA ASP A 140 -5.20 -5.81 -16.66
C ASP A 140 -5.65 -6.65 -15.45
N GLY A 141 -6.03 -6.03 -14.33
CA GLY A 141 -6.39 -6.82 -13.17
C GLY A 141 -7.30 -6.13 -12.17
N VAL A 142 -7.86 -6.96 -11.30
CA VAL A 142 -8.66 -6.55 -10.14
C VAL A 142 -8.08 -7.22 -8.90
N VAL A 143 -7.91 -6.45 -7.82
CA VAL A 143 -7.55 -6.98 -6.51
C VAL A 143 -8.63 -6.61 -5.50
N ILE A 144 -9.21 -7.63 -4.88
CA ILE A 144 -10.31 -7.48 -3.92
C ILE A 144 -9.72 -7.52 -2.52
N THR A 145 -9.57 -6.36 -1.92
CA THR A 145 -8.90 -6.17 -0.62
C THR A 145 -9.13 -4.77 -0.06
N PRO A 146 -9.39 -4.62 1.23
CA PRO A 146 -9.28 -3.35 1.93
C PRO A 146 -7.88 -3.10 2.54
N SER A 147 -6.85 -3.92 2.19
CA SER A 147 -5.51 -3.90 2.79
C SER A 147 -5.57 -4.15 4.31
N HIS A 148 -4.85 -3.42 5.12
CA HIS A 148 -4.78 -3.54 6.59
C HIS A 148 -6.00 -3.01 7.37
N ASN A 149 -7.10 -2.69 6.69
CA ASN A 149 -8.31 -2.18 7.32
C ASN A 149 -8.95 -3.20 8.28
N PRO A 150 -9.86 -2.76 9.19
CA PRO A 150 -10.57 -3.67 10.07
C PRO A 150 -11.32 -4.80 9.35
N PRO A 151 -11.62 -5.93 10.05
CA PRO A 151 -12.30 -7.10 9.49
C PRO A 151 -13.66 -6.84 8.84
N GLU A 152 -14.34 -5.74 9.22
CA GLU A 152 -15.65 -5.35 8.69
C GLU A 152 -15.58 -4.68 7.32
N ASP A 153 -14.39 -4.29 6.90
CA ASP A 153 -14.21 -3.58 5.63
C ASP A 153 -14.03 -4.55 4.46
N GLY A 154 -14.43 -4.10 3.28
CA GLY A 154 -14.10 -4.68 1.99
C GLY A 154 -13.44 -3.64 1.10
N GLY A 155 -12.79 -4.09 0.04
CA GLY A 155 -12.12 -3.20 -0.92
C GLY A 155 -12.06 -3.80 -2.31
N PHE A 156 -12.00 -2.93 -3.33
CA PHE A 156 -11.97 -3.32 -4.73
C PHE A 156 -11.05 -2.36 -5.50
N LYS A 157 -9.93 -2.87 -5.98
CA LYS A 157 -8.89 -2.14 -6.71
C LYS A 157 -8.88 -2.54 -8.18
N TYR A 158 -8.57 -1.61 -9.07
CA TYR A 158 -8.32 -1.87 -10.49
C TYR A 158 -6.88 -1.51 -10.85
N ASN A 159 -6.20 -2.45 -11.48
CA ASN A 159 -4.83 -2.29 -11.98
C ASN A 159 -4.86 -2.35 -13.52
N PRO A 160 -4.62 -1.24 -14.23
CA PRO A 160 -4.58 -1.20 -15.69
C PRO A 160 -3.38 -1.96 -16.27
N PRO A 161 -3.19 -2.00 -17.61
CA PRO A 161 -2.13 -2.76 -18.25
C PRO A 161 -0.69 -2.45 -17.80
N GLU A 162 -0.48 -1.31 -17.18
CA GLU A 162 0.77 -0.89 -16.55
C GLU A 162 1.05 -1.65 -15.23
N GLY A 163 0.11 -2.47 -14.74
CA GLY A 163 0.26 -3.39 -13.63
C GLY A 163 0.08 -2.81 -12.24
N GLY A 164 0.23 -1.51 -12.07
CA GLY A 164 0.13 -0.81 -10.77
C GLY A 164 -1.24 -0.21 -10.52
N PRO A 165 -1.37 0.58 -9.43
CA PRO A 165 -2.62 1.27 -9.12
C PRO A 165 -3.02 2.23 -10.25
N ALA A 166 -4.30 2.20 -10.62
CA ALA A 166 -4.85 3.07 -11.66
C ALA A 166 -4.61 4.56 -11.34
N ASP A 167 -4.34 5.34 -12.36
CA ASP A 167 -4.18 6.79 -12.26
C ASP A 167 -5.50 7.49 -11.89
N THR A 168 -5.43 8.80 -11.66
CA THR A 168 -6.58 9.59 -11.22
C THR A 168 -7.66 9.71 -12.30
N GLU A 169 -7.29 9.72 -13.58
CA GLU A 169 -8.25 9.81 -14.68
C GLU A 169 -9.00 8.49 -14.85
N THR A 170 -8.28 7.37 -14.86
CA THR A 170 -8.86 6.03 -14.93
C THR A 170 -9.82 5.77 -13.78
N THR A 171 -9.40 6.06 -12.53
CA THR A 171 -10.27 5.88 -11.37
C THR A 171 -11.50 6.78 -11.43
N ARG A 172 -11.37 8.03 -11.86
CA ARG A 172 -12.50 8.96 -12.03
C ARG A 172 -13.52 8.45 -13.05
N ILE A 173 -13.06 7.96 -14.21
CA ILE A 173 -13.95 7.44 -15.26
C ILE A 173 -14.76 6.26 -14.72
N ILE A 174 -14.10 5.30 -14.05
CA ILE A 174 -14.77 4.11 -13.50
C ILE A 174 -15.72 4.51 -12.37
N GLU A 175 -15.30 5.40 -11.46
CA GLU A 175 -16.09 5.89 -10.34
C GLU A 175 -17.37 6.61 -10.80
N GLU A 176 -17.23 7.58 -11.72
CA GLU A 176 -18.37 8.33 -12.26
C GLU A 176 -19.37 7.39 -12.96
N ARG A 177 -18.85 6.43 -13.75
CA ARG A 177 -19.71 5.48 -14.44
C ARG A 177 -20.41 4.51 -13.50
N ALA A 178 -19.71 3.97 -12.51
CA ALA A 178 -20.29 3.09 -11.49
C ALA A 178 -21.40 3.81 -10.70
N ASN A 179 -21.19 5.07 -10.31
CA ASN A 179 -22.22 5.86 -9.64
C ASN A 179 -23.45 6.15 -10.53
N GLN A 180 -23.27 6.33 -11.84
CA GLN A 180 -24.39 6.45 -12.79
C GLN A 180 -25.20 5.15 -12.86
N ILE A 181 -24.52 3.99 -12.91
CA ILE A 181 -25.15 2.67 -12.93
C ILE A 181 -25.96 2.44 -11.65
N LEU A 182 -25.40 2.76 -10.48
CA LEU A 182 -26.09 2.70 -9.18
C LEU A 182 -27.34 3.60 -9.17
N ALA A 183 -27.21 4.86 -9.59
CA ALA A 183 -28.32 5.81 -9.65
C ALA A 183 -29.49 5.36 -10.55
N ARG A 184 -29.21 4.49 -11.51
CA ARG A 184 -30.24 3.90 -12.40
C ARG A 184 -30.75 2.55 -11.92
N GLY A 185 -30.43 2.16 -10.68
CA GLY A 185 -30.90 0.91 -10.06
C GLY A 185 -30.36 -0.34 -10.74
N LEU A 186 -29.08 -0.31 -11.16
CA LEU A 186 -28.34 -1.43 -11.77
C LEU A 186 -28.93 -2.02 -13.05
N LYS A 187 -29.85 -1.31 -13.71
CA LYS A 187 -30.57 -1.81 -14.92
C LYS A 187 -29.66 -2.10 -16.10
N GLU A 188 -28.48 -1.53 -16.11
CA GLU A 188 -27.47 -1.67 -17.17
C GLU A 188 -26.44 -2.75 -16.87
N VAL A 189 -26.53 -3.41 -15.70
CA VAL A 189 -25.62 -4.48 -15.32
C VAL A 189 -26.07 -5.78 -15.96
N HIS A 190 -25.16 -6.39 -16.70
CA HIS A 190 -25.35 -7.75 -17.21
C HIS A 190 -24.68 -8.73 -16.24
N ARG A 191 -25.40 -9.73 -15.78
CA ARG A 191 -24.86 -10.77 -14.89
C ARG A 191 -25.43 -12.15 -15.21
N VAL A 192 -24.67 -13.18 -14.94
CA VAL A 192 -25.11 -14.58 -14.96
C VAL A 192 -24.99 -15.17 -13.55
N PRO A 193 -25.77 -16.19 -13.18
CA PRO A 193 -25.59 -16.83 -11.87
C PRO A 193 -24.17 -17.34 -11.66
N LEU A 194 -23.64 -17.26 -10.41
CA LEU A 194 -22.27 -17.65 -10.05
C LEU A 194 -21.88 -19.04 -10.56
N GLU A 195 -22.78 -20.04 -10.41
CA GLU A 195 -22.51 -21.39 -10.90
C GLU A 195 -22.23 -21.43 -12.41
N ARG A 196 -22.90 -20.58 -13.18
CA ARG A 196 -22.67 -20.45 -14.62
C ARG A 196 -21.39 -19.67 -14.90
N ALA A 197 -21.11 -18.62 -14.12
CA ALA A 197 -19.88 -17.84 -14.23
C ALA A 197 -18.63 -18.70 -13.98
N LEU A 198 -18.64 -19.52 -12.93
CA LEU A 198 -17.54 -20.45 -12.61
C LEU A 198 -17.31 -21.54 -13.67
N LYS A 199 -18.37 -21.93 -14.41
CA LYS A 199 -18.29 -22.92 -15.50
C LYS A 199 -18.07 -22.30 -16.87
N ALA A 200 -18.06 -20.99 -16.97
CA ALA A 200 -17.86 -20.28 -18.24
C ALA A 200 -16.45 -20.54 -18.78
N GLY A 201 -16.33 -20.72 -20.10
CA GLY A 201 -15.01 -20.86 -20.73
C GLY A 201 -14.12 -19.62 -20.61
N THR A 202 -14.69 -18.51 -20.17
CA THR A 202 -13.98 -17.25 -19.88
C THR A 202 -13.46 -17.19 -18.45
N THR A 203 -13.86 -18.07 -17.53
CA THR A 203 -13.32 -18.15 -16.18
C THR A 203 -12.29 -19.28 -16.13
N VAL A 204 -11.02 -18.93 -15.94
CA VAL A 204 -9.89 -19.86 -16.04
C VAL A 204 -9.13 -19.90 -14.74
N GLU A 205 -8.95 -21.10 -14.19
CA GLU A 205 -8.04 -21.29 -13.06
C GLU A 205 -6.59 -21.06 -13.51
N TYR A 206 -5.85 -20.27 -12.72
CA TYR A 206 -4.46 -19.92 -12.97
C TYR A 206 -3.63 -20.16 -11.70
N ASP A 207 -2.44 -20.68 -11.84
CA ASP A 207 -1.50 -20.82 -10.74
C ASP A 207 -0.66 -19.53 -10.64
N TYR A 208 -1.01 -18.67 -9.67
CA TYR A 208 -0.26 -17.43 -9.44
C TYR A 208 1.04 -17.67 -8.65
N ILE A 209 1.14 -18.77 -7.90
CA ILE A 209 2.24 -19.01 -6.97
C ILE A 209 3.51 -19.35 -7.75
N VAL A 210 3.45 -20.37 -8.60
CA VAL A 210 4.65 -20.91 -9.28
C VAL A 210 5.38 -19.85 -10.11
N PRO A 211 4.74 -19.10 -11.03
CA PRO A 211 5.44 -18.10 -11.84
C PRO A 211 6.09 -16.98 -11.02
N TYR A 212 5.43 -16.53 -9.96
CA TYR A 212 5.95 -15.49 -9.09
C TYR A 212 7.16 -16.00 -8.29
N VAL A 213 7.02 -17.16 -7.66
CA VAL A 213 8.09 -17.77 -6.85
C VAL A 213 9.34 -18.09 -7.68
N GLU A 214 9.17 -18.66 -8.88
CA GLU A 214 10.29 -18.96 -9.76
C GLU A 214 11.06 -17.71 -10.22
N ASP A 215 10.37 -16.59 -10.37
CA ASP A 215 10.96 -15.33 -10.85
C ASP A 215 11.70 -14.53 -9.75
N LEU A 216 11.47 -14.83 -8.45
CA LEU A 216 12.10 -14.13 -7.32
C LEU A 216 13.63 -14.09 -7.39
N GLY A 217 14.26 -15.13 -7.94
CA GLY A 217 15.71 -15.16 -8.14
C GLY A 217 16.26 -14.07 -9.07
N ASN A 218 15.41 -13.45 -9.91
CA ASN A 218 15.79 -12.35 -10.79
C ASN A 218 15.79 -10.98 -10.09
N ILE A 219 15.23 -10.88 -8.90
CA ILE A 219 15.18 -9.63 -8.12
C ILE A 219 15.96 -9.72 -6.80
N ILE A 220 15.91 -10.85 -6.11
CA ILE A 220 16.55 -11.12 -4.81
C ILE A 220 17.73 -12.09 -5.00
N ASP A 221 18.81 -11.88 -4.24
CA ASP A 221 19.94 -12.82 -4.18
C ASP A 221 19.61 -13.99 -3.23
N MET A 222 18.77 -14.90 -3.74
CA MET A 222 18.30 -16.05 -2.98
C MET A 222 19.43 -17.01 -2.59
N GLU A 223 20.49 -17.08 -3.40
CA GLU A 223 21.67 -17.92 -3.12
C GLU A 223 22.44 -17.41 -1.90
N ALA A 224 22.57 -16.08 -1.75
CA ALA A 224 23.20 -15.50 -0.57
C ALA A 224 22.39 -15.80 0.71
N ILE A 225 21.05 -15.67 0.65
CA ILE A 225 20.18 -15.96 1.81
C ILE A 225 20.30 -17.44 2.20
N ALA A 226 20.20 -18.34 1.24
CA ALA A 226 20.30 -19.79 1.48
C ALA A 226 21.70 -20.20 2.01
N GLY A 227 22.77 -19.57 1.48
CA GLY A 227 24.15 -19.86 1.87
C GLY A 227 24.46 -19.53 3.33
N GLU A 228 23.91 -18.43 3.86
CA GLU A 228 24.09 -18.01 5.25
C GLU A 228 23.20 -18.78 6.24
N LYS A 229 22.22 -19.57 5.75
CA LYS A 229 21.30 -20.39 6.57
C LYS A 229 20.61 -19.57 7.66
N LEU A 230 20.20 -18.34 7.33
CA LEU A 230 19.50 -17.48 8.25
C LEU A 230 18.25 -18.15 8.81
N SER A 231 18.03 -18.06 10.12
CA SER A 231 16.74 -18.40 10.74
C SER A 231 15.76 -17.27 10.46
N ILE A 232 14.74 -17.51 9.64
CA ILE A 232 13.80 -16.51 9.15
C ILE A 232 12.42 -16.76 9.76
N GLY A 233 11.79 -15.71 10.30
CA GLY A 233 10.40 -15.73 10.78
C GLY A 233 9.49 -14.95 9.85
N ALA A 234 8.37 -15.53 9.42
CA ALA A 234 7.36 -14.85 8.61
C ALA A 234 6.00 -14.89 9.30
N ASP A 235 5.34 -13.74 9.43
CA ASP A 235 3.96 -13.61 9.92
C ASP A 235 3.08 -12.99 8.84
N PRO A 236 2.24 -13.78 8.17
CA PRO A 236 1.29 -13.25 7.18
C PRO A 236 0.18 -12.38 7.78
N LEU A 237 0.10 -12.21 9.11
CA LEU A 237 -1.00 -11.55 9.82
C LEU A 237 -2.39 -12.04 9.38
N GLY A 238 -2.47 -13.33 9.00
CA GLY A 238 -3.68 -13.94 8.47
C GLY A 238 -4.04 -13.54 7.03
N GLY A 239 -3.12 -12.91 6.31
CA GLY A 239 -3.31 -12.42 4.95
C GLY A 239 -2.90 -13.41 3.85
N ALA A 240 -2.94 -12.95 2.61
CA ALA A 240 -2.74 -13.76 1.40
C ALA A 240 -1.31 -14.34 1.27
N ALA A 241 -0.31 -13.81 2.00
CA ALA A 241 1.05 -14.35 2.00
C ALA A 241 1.16 -15.76 2.60
N VAL A 242 0.15 -16.24 3.31
CA VAL A 242 0.16 -17.58 3.97
C VAL A 242 0.46 -18.71 3.00
N ASP A 243 0.01 -18.60 1.76
CA ASP A 243 0.19 -19.61 0.72
C ASP A 243 1.50 -19.47 -0.06
N PHE A 244 2.26 -18.40 0.14
CA PHE A 244 3.46 -18.07 -0.62
C PHE A 244 4.76 -18.42 0.08
N TRP A 245 4.82 -18.32 1.42
CA TRP A 245 6.07 -18.48 2.17
C TRP A 245 6.63 -19.89 2.12
N ASP A 246 5.78 -20.93 2.20
CA ASP A 246 6.26 -22.32 2.10
C ASP A 246 6.82 -22.63 0.70
N PRO A 247 6.13 -22.32 -0.42
CA PRO A 247 6.69 -22.49 -1.76
C PRO A 247 8.00 -21.72 -1.98
N ILE A 248 8.14 -20.51 -1.43
CA ILE A 248 9.39 -19.73 -1.48
C ILE A 248 10.51 -20.45 -0.71
N ALA A 249 10.23 -20.87 0.53
CA ALA A 249 11.19 -21.58 1.36
C ALA A 249 11.66 -22.89 0.71
N GLU A 250 10.73 -23.67 0.17
CA GLU A 250 11.00 -24.94 -0.50
C GLU A 250 11.82 -24.74 -1.78
N ARG A 251 11.40 -23.77 -2.63
CA ARG A 251 12.05 -23.49 -3.92
C ARG A 251 13.51 -23.08 -3.78
N TYR A 252 13.81 -22.30 -2.72
CA TYR A 252 15.15 -21.71 -2.53
C TYR A 252 15.95 -22.29 -1.37
N GLY A 253 15.41 -23.31 -0.68
CA GLY A 253 16.09 -23.96 0.43
C GLY A 253 16.30 -23.06 1.65
N LEU A 254 15.32 -22.20 1.97
CA LEU A 254 15.42 -21.25 3.07
C LEU A 254 14.98 -21.89 4.39
N SER A 255 15.67 -21.56 5.49
CA SER A 255 15.25 -21.92 6.86
C SER A 255 14.20 -20.91 7.35
N LEU A 256 12.98 -20.97 6.79
CA LEU A 256 11.88 -20.05 7.07
C LEU A 256 10.78 -20.76 7.87
N THR A 257 10.30 -20.08 8.91
CA THR A 257 9.18 -20.51 9.75
C THR A 257 8.03 -19.51 9.63
N VAL A 258 6.87 -19.98 9.17
CA VAL A 258 5.63 -19.20 9.24
C VAL A 258 5.08 -19.32 10.66
N VAL A 259 5.13 -18.22 11.42
CA VAL A 259 4.81 -18.23 12.86
C VAL A 259 3.32 -18.29 13.16
N ASN A 260 2.48 -17.81 12.23
CA ASN A 260 1.02 -17.92 12.33
C ASN A 260 0.44 -18.29 10.96
N ARG A 261 -0.22 -19.45 10.90
CA ARG A 261 -0.84 -19.97 9.66
C ARG A 261 -2.36 -19.82 9.65
N VAL A 262 -2.90 -19.21 10.70
CA VAL A 262 -4.36 -19.11 10.84
C VAL A 262 -4.87 -18.05 9.87
N VAL A 263 -5.85 -18.46 9.06
CA VAL A 263 -6.67 -17.55 8.25
C VAL A 263 -8.09 -17.61 8.81
N ASP A 264 -8.57 -16.49 9.31
CA ASP A 264 -9.92 -16.36 9.84
C ASP A 264 -10.40 -14.93 9.57
N PRO A 265 -11.55 -14.73 8.93
CA PRO A 265 -12.01 -13.39 8.52
C PRO A 265 -12.39 -12.47 9.70
N THR A 266 -12.43 -12.98 10.94
CA THR A 266 -12.56 -12.15 12.13
C THR A 266 -11.22 -11.64 12.65
N PHE A 267 -10.10 -12.22 12.19
CA PHE A 267 -8.73 -11.95 12.64
C PHE A 267 -8.59 -11.99 14.17
N PHE A 268 -9.27 -12.95 14.81
CA PHE A 268 -9.36 -13.07 16.27
C PHE A 268 -8.01 -13.25 16.97
N PHE A 269 -6.99 -13.70 16.25
CA PHE A 269 -5.63 -13.93 16.74
C PHE A 269 -4.80 -12.65 16.80
N MET A 270 -5.28 -11.56 16.18
CA MET A 270 -4.58 -10.27 16.19
C MET A 270 -4.73 -9.55 17.52
N THR A 271 -3.75 -8.73 17.82
CA THR A 271 -3.82 -7.75 18.91
C THR A 271 -4.49 -6.47 18.42
N VAL A 272 -5.12 -5.76 19.35
CA VAL A 272 -5.81 -4.49 19.09
C VAL A 272 -4.78 -3.41 18.75
N ASP A 273 -5.01 -2.62 17.71
CA ASP A 273 -4.15 -1.52 17.31
C ASP A 273 -4.42 -0.26 18.18
N LYS A 274 -3.58 0.76 18.00
CA LYS A 274 -3.58 2.01 18.77
C LYS A 274 -4.93 2.74 18.80
N ASP A 275 -5.75 2.56 17.77
CA ASP A 275 -7.09 3.19 17.62
C ASP A 275 -8.22 2.35 18.22
N GLY A 276 -7.90 1.22 18.86
CA GLY A 276 -8.88 0.34 19.48
C GLY A 276 -9.57 -0.61 18.50
N LYS A 277 -9.04 -0.81 17.30
CA LYS A 277 -9.57 -1.73 16.30
C LYS A 277 -8.60 -2.88 16.03
N ILE A 278 -9.11 -3.96 15.47
CA ILE A 278 -8.28 -5.00 14.87
C ILE A 278 -7.81 -4.46 13.51
N ARG A 279 -6.49 -4.37 13.31
CA ARG A 279 -5.88 -3.99 12.04
C ARG A 279 -4.70 -4.90 11.75
N MET A 280 -4.53 -5.27 10.50
CA MET A 280 -3.40 -6.10 10.04
C MET A 280 -2.28 -5.21 9.50
N ASP A 281 -1.96 -4.13 10.26
CA ASP A 281 -0.93 -3.16 9.87
C ASP A 281 0.46 -3.62 10.33
N CYS A 282 1.25 -4.15 9.40
CA CYS A 282 2.60 -4.64 9.68
C CYS A 282 3.61 -3.53 10.05
N SER A 283 3.24 -2.25 9.93
CA SER A 283 4.03 -1.12 10.42
C SER A 283 3.70 -0.73 11.87
N SER A 284 2.61 -1.28 12.42
CA SER A 284 2.17 -0.98 13.79
C SER A 284 2.83 -1.89 14.82
N PRO A 285 3.51 -1.35 15.86
CA PRO A 285 4.06 -2.16 16.94
C PRO A 285 2.98 -2.87 17.78
N TYR A 286 1.75 -2.41 17.71
CA TYR A 286 0.62 -3.02 18.39
C TYR A 286 0.11 -4.24 17.63
N ALA A 287 -0.11 -4.13 16.33
CA ALA A 287 -0.51 -5.24 15.48
C ALA A 287 0.59 -6.32 15.39
N MET A 288 1.85 -5.91 15.36
CA MET A 288 3.03 -6.77 15.30
C MET A 288 3.52 -7.27 16.66
N ALA A 289 2.79 -7.03 17.75
CA ALA A 289 3.24 -7.36 19.12
C ALA A 289 3.64 -8.84 19.28
N GLY A 290 2.92 -9.75 18.64
CA GLY A 290 3.23 -11.19 18.66
C GLY A 290 4.60 -11.51 18.04
N LEU A 291 4.87 -10.99 16.84
CA LEU A 291 6.15 -11.23 16.15
C LEU A 291 7.32 -10.52 16.85
N ILE A 292 7.09 -9.31 17.37
CA ILE A 292 8.12 -8.58 18.12
C ILE A 292 8.61 -9.38 19.35
N GLN A 293 7.72 -10.10 20.05
CA GLN A 293 8.07 -10.96 21.17
C GLN A 293 8.97 -12.14 20.75
N LEU A 294 8.90 -12.55 19.50
CA LEU A 294 9.70 -13.66 18.94
C LEU A 294 11.02 -13.20 18.30
N LYS A 295 11.35 -11.91 18.32
CA LYS A 295 12.49 -11.33 17.60
C LYS A 295 13.83 -12.01 17.86
N ASP A 296 14.04 -12.57 19.06
CA ASP A 296 15.29 -13.22 19.44
C ASP A 296 15.37 -14.69 18.97
N ASN A 297 14.26 -15.25 18.45
CA ASN A 297 14.21 -16.60 17.89
C ASN A 297 14.73 -16.67 16.44
N PHE A 298 14.82 -15.54 15.76
CA PHE A 298 15.17 -15.44 14.37
C PHE A 298 16.36 -14.50 14.14
N ASP A 299 17.11 -14.68 13.08
CA ASP A 299 18.11 -13.72 12.64
C ASP A 299 17.45 -12.49 12.03
N ILE A 300 16.34 -12.73 11.32
CA ILE A 300 15.46 -11.71 10.76
C ILE A 300 14.02 -12.24 10.76
N ALA A 301 13.06 -11.39 11.06
CA ALA A 301 11.64 -11.72 10.91
C ALA A 301 10.89 -10.57 10.24
N PHE A 302 9.72 -10.87 9.69
CA PHE A 302 8.90 -9.88 9.02
C PHE A 302 7.41 -10.27 9.02
N GLY A 303 6.55 -9.27 8.82
CA GLY A 303 5.13 -9.47 8.64
C GLY A 303 4.60 -8.69 7.45
N ASN A 304 3.47 -9.16 6.91
CA ASN A 304 2.77 -8.51 5.80
C ASN A 304 1.35 -8.14 6.21
N ASP A 305 0.80 -7.10 5.60
CA ASP A 305 -0.64 -6.86 5.66
C ASP A 305 -1.41 -7.85 4.77
N THR A 306 -2.74 -7.81 4.81
CA THR A 306 -3.55 -8.90 4.26
C THR A 306 -3.41 -9.10 2.77
N ASP A 307 -3.15 -8.04 2.01
CA ASP A 307 -2.93 -8.10 0.55
C ASP A 307 -1.45 -8.02 0.16
N VAL A 308 -0.55 -8.02 1.15
CA VAL A 308 0.90 -8.20 0.98
C VAL A 308 1.56 -7.07 0.20
N ASP A 309 0.93 -5.89 0.17
CA ASP A 309 1.54 -4.72 -0.47
C ASP A 309 2.47 -3.94 0.48
N ARG A 310 2.56 -4.38 1.77
CA ARG A 310 3.41 -3.79 2.81
C ARG A 310 4.28 -4.81 3.51
N HIS A 311 5.33 -4.27 4.15
CA HIS A 311 6.31 -5.02 4.92
C HIS A 311 6.46 -4.50 6.34
N GLY A 312 6.74 -5.37 7.29
CA GLY A 312 7.09 -5.00 8.66
C GLY A 312 8.32 -5.78 9.10
N ILE A 313 9.49 -5.17 9.06
CA ILE A 313 10.76 -5.83 9.35
C ILE A 313 11.06 -5.81 10.84
N VAL A 314 11.27 -6.98 11.42
CA VAL A 314 11.61 -7.18 12.83
C VAL A 314 13.03 -7.74 12.94
N THR A 315 13.89 -7.02 13.67
CA THR A 315 15.30 -7.38 13.84
C THR A 315 15.62 -7.60 15.31
N ARG A 316 16.66 -8.39 15.60
CA ARG A 316 17.19 -8.53 16.97
C ARG A 316 17.67 -7.20 17.51
N SER A 317 18.32 -6.41 16.66
CA SER A 317 19.01 -5.19 17.07
C SER A 317 18.09 -4.01 17.37
N ALA A 318 16.87 -3.97 16.79
CA ALA A 318 15.98 -2.81 16.89
C ALA A 318 14.50 -3.17 17.10
N GLY A 319 14.12 -4.47 17.09
CA GLY A 319 12.70 -4.87 17.06
C GLY A 319 12.05 -4.50 15.74
N LEU A 320 10.80 -4.06 15.75
CA LEU A 320 10.11 -3.57 14.56
C LEU A 320 10.73 -2.26 14.06
N LEU A 321 11.22 -2.27 12.83
CA LEU A 321 11.76 -1.08 12.19
C LEU A 321 10.65 -0.12 11.76
N ASN A 322 10.86 1.18 11.98
CA ASN A 322 10.05 2.18 11.33
C ASN A 322 10.22 2.05 9.80
N PRO A 323 9.14 2.13 9.00
CA PRO A 323 9.24 2.02 7.54
C PRO A 323 10.26 2.97 6.92
N ASN A 324 10.32 4.24 7.35
CA ASN A 324 11.32 5.20 6.87
C ASN A 324 12.76 4.74 7.11
N HIS A 325 13.01 4.04 8.23
CA HIS A 325 14.33 3.51 8.55
C HIS A 325 14.71 2.40 7.57
N TYR A 326 13.79 1.46 7.36
CA TYR A 326 14.06 0.37 6.45
C TYR A 326 14.12 0.81 4.97
N LEU A 327 13.26 1.72 4.54
CA LEU A 327 13.38 2.32 3.19
C LEU A 327 14.76 2.96 2.97
N SER A 328 15.31 3.64 3.99
CA SER A 328 16.65 4.23 3.90
C SER A 328 17.74 3.16 3.73
N VAL A 329 17.64 2.05 4.47
CA VAL A 329 18.56 0.90 4.31
C VAL A 329 18.40 0.26 2.94
N ALA A 330 17.17 0.06 2.47
CA ALA A 330 16.88 -0.52 1.16
C ALA A 330 17.48 0.33 0.03
N VAL A 331 17.26 1.64 0.03
CA VAL A 331 17.85 2.57 -0.95
C VAL A 331 19.37 2.51 -0.89
N TRP A 332 19.96 2.62 0.31
CA TRP A 332 21.41 2.57 0.48
C TRP A 332 22.02 1.29 -0.07
N TYR A 333 21.41 0.15 0.23
CA TYR A 333 21.91 -1.16 -0.22
C TYR A 333 21.72 -1.38 -1.72
N LEU A 334 20.50 -1.17 -2.22
CA LEU A 334 20.16 -1.48 -3.63
C LEU A 334 21.02 -0.69 -4.61
N PHE A 335 21.16 0.61 -4.43
CA PHE A 335 21.90 1.46 -5.37
C PHE A 335 23.42 1.22 -5.38
N GLN A 336 23.94 0.45 -4.44
CA GLN A 336 25.33 -0.01 -4.40
C GLN A 336 25.51 -1.46 -4.88
N ASN A 337 24.44 -2.27 -4.84
CA ASN A 337 24.53 -3.72 -5.09
C ASN A 337 23.69 -4.19 -6.30
N ARG A 338 23.24 -3.27 -7.14
CA ARG A 338 22.52 -3.58 -8.39
C ARG A 338 23.28 -3.01 -9.60
N PRO A 339 24.39 -3.67 -10.04
CA PRO A 339 25.23 -3.15 -11.13
C PRO A 339 24.53 -3.13 -12.49
N GLY A 340 23.45 -3.89 -12.69
CA GLY A 340 22.64 -3.87 -13.90
C GLY A 340 21.72 -2.65 -14.02
N TRP A 341 21.58 -1.86 -12.95
CA TRP A 341 20.73 -0.67 -13.00
C TRP A 341 21.41 0.49 -13.71
N SER A 342 20.62 1.24 -14.49
CA SER A 342 21.10 2.48 -15.11
C SER A 342 21.67 3.43 -14.04
N ARG A 343 22.74 4.14 -14.40
CA ARG A 343 23.27 5.21 -13.55
C ARG A 343 22.28 6.36 -13.39
N ASP A 344 21.37 6.53 -14.34
CA ASP A 344 20.31 7.55 -14.32
C ASP A 344 19.06 7.10 -13.57
N ALA A 345 18.97 5.83 -13.17
CA ALA A 345 17.84 5.35 -12.37
C ALA A 345 17.74 6.15 -11.06
N ALA A 346 16.59 6.78 -10.87
CA ALA A 346 16.34 7.67 -9.75
C ALA A 346 15.82 6.92 -8.51
N VAL A 347 15.93 7.57 -7.35
CA VAL A 347 15.27 7.15 -6.11
C VAL A 347 13.90 7.82 -6.02
N GLY A 348 12.82 7.04 -5.97
CA GLY A 348 11.46 7.52 -5.78
C GLY A 348 11.04 7.48 -4.31
N LYS A 349 10.48 8.58 -3.80
CA LYS A 349 9.85 8.65 -2.47
C LYS A 349 8.64 9.56 -2.47
N THR A 350 7.73 9.39 -1.50
CA THR A 350 6.67 10.38 -1.28
C THR A 350 7.19 11.61 -0.54
N LEU A 351 6.51 12.74 -0.73
CA LEU A 351 6.88 14.02 -0.08
C LEU A 351 6.82 13.98 1.45
N VAL A 352 6.19 12.95 2.03
CA VAL A 352 6.06 12.75 3.48
C VAL A 352 6.98 11.65 4.01
N SER A 353 7.76 10.99 3.17
CA SER A 353 8.82 10.08 3.58
C SER A 353 10.04 10.84 4.07
N THR A 354 10.91 10.18 4.85
CA THR A 354 12.09 10.80 5.47
C THR A 354 13.02 11.50 4.48
N SER A 355 13.56 12.65 4.85
CA SER A 355 14.63 13.34 4.11
C SER A 355 16.01 12.72 4.30
N LEU A 356 16.13 11.65 5.12
CA LEU A 356 17.35 10.85 5.11
C LEU A 356 17.59 10.25 3.72
N ILE A 357 16.53 9.84 3.02
CA ILE A 357 16.60 9.33 1.64
C ILE A 357 17.17 10.38 0.68
N ASP A 358 16.85 11.68 0.88
CA ASP A 358 17.41 12.78 0.07
C ASP A 358 18.93 12.84 0.22
N ARG A 359 19.43 12.77 1.47
CA ARG A 359 20.86 12.78 1.78
C ARG A 359 21.58 11.56 1.21
N LEU A 360 20.92 10.39 1.26
CA LEU A 360 21.44 9.16 0.67
C LEU A 360 21.52 9.25 -0.86
N ALA A 361 20.46 9.74 -1.51
CA ALA A 361 20.42 9.90 -2.96
C ALA A 361 21.53 10.86 -3.44
N ASP A 362 21.69 12.00 -2.76
CA ASP A 362 22.77 12.96 -3.03
C ASP A 362 24.15 12.32 -2.89
N HIS A 363 24.42 11.63 -1.77
CA HIS A 363 25.69 10.95 -1.55
C HIS A 363 26.00 9.86 -2.58
N LEU A 364 24.97 9.14 -3.02
CA LEU A 364 25.07 8.09 -4.05
C LEU A 364 25.15 8.67 -5.49
N GLY A 365 25.06 9.99 -5.64
CA GLY A 365 25.01 10.65 -6.95
C GLY A 365 23.78 10.26 -7.77
N ARG A 366 22.64 10.01 -7.12
CA ARG A 366 21.38 9.59 -7.76
C ARG A 366 20.38 10.73 -7.77
N LYS A 367 19.59 10.80 -8.84
CA LYS A 367 18.44 11.72 -8.90
C LYS A 367 17.38 11.29 -7.87
N LEU A 368 16.75 12.28 -7.25
CA LEU A 368 15.60 12.06 -6.37
C LEU A 368 14.32 12.44 -7.10
N SER A 369 13.33 11.55 -7.08
CA SER A 369 11.96 11.80 -7.54
C SER A 369 11.02 11.84 -6.34
N GLU A 370 10.82 13.05 -5.76
CA GLU A 370 9.85 13.27 -4.69
C GLU A 370 8.48 13.57 -5.30
N VAL A 371 7.49 12.70 -5.01
CA VAL A 371 6.13 12.74 -5.60
C VAL A 371 5.05 12.89 -4.51
N PRO A 372 3.78 13.20 -4.88
CA PRO A 372 2.68 13.19 -3.91
C PRO A 372 2.49 11.80 -3.30
N VAL A 373 1.73 11.72 -2.19
CA VAL A 373 1.34 10.43 -1.59
C VAL A 373 0.51 9.60 -2.56
N GLY A 374 0.85 8.34 -2.68
CA GLY A 374 0.19 7.35 -3.54
C GLY A 374 1.16 6.68 -4.50
N PHE A 375 1.17 5.35 -4.48
CA PHE A 375 2.14 4.55 -5.24
C PHE A 375 1.99 4.70 -6.77
N LYS A 376 0.81 5.09 -7.25
CA LYS A 376 0.52 5.37 -8.67
C LYS A 376 1.51 6.34 -9.35
N TRP A 377 2.17 7.19 -8.58
CA TRP A 377 3.15 8.13 -9.10
C TRP A 377 4.51 7.52 -9.44
N PHE A 378 4.73 6.26 -9.03
CA PHE A 378 5.95 5.52 -9.35
C PHE A 378 5.78 4.56 -10.53
N VAL A 379 4.53 4.30 -10.97
CA VAL A 379 4.20 3.30 -12.00
C VAL A 379 5.03 3.49 -13.26
N ASP A 380 4.97 4.66 -13.89
CA ASP A 380 5.67 4.93 -15.15
C ASP A 380 7.19 4.76 -15.01
N GLY A 381 7.76 5.31 -13.94
CA GLY A 381 9.20 5.26 -13.73
C GLY A 381 9.74 3.87 -13.38
N LEU A 382 8.96 3.03 -12.69
CA LEU A 382 9.30 1.63 -12.48
C LEU A 382 9.13 0.82 -13.78
N LEU A 383 8.11 1.14 -14.57
CA LEU A 383 7.82 0.44 -15.82
C LEU A 383 8.92 0.65 -16.87
N ASP A 384 9.40 1.88 -17.02
CA ASP A 384 10.42 2.26 -17.99
C ASP A 384 11.87 2.17 -17.46
N GLY A 385 12.04 1.86 -16.17
CA GLY A 385 13.34 1.74 -15.51
C GLY A 385 14.02 3.08 -15.16
N SER A 386 13.34 4.22 -15.31
CA SER A 386 13.84 5.53 -14.88
C SER A 386 13.83 5.70 -13.36
N LEU A 387 13.04 4.89 -12.64
CA LEU A 387 13.11 4.71 -11.19
C LEU A 387 13.70 3.34 -10.85
N GLY A 388 14.78 3.30 -10.09
CA GLY A 388 15.32 2.06 -9.54
C GLY A 388 14.51 1.55 -8.34
N PHE A 389 13.93 2.47 -7.59
CA PHE A 389 13.18 2.23 -6.36
C PHE A 389 12.06 3.24 -6.22
N GLY A 390 10.90 2.81 -5.73
CA GLY A 390 9.79 3.67 -5.31
C GLY A 390 9.27 3.23 -3.95
N GLY A 391 9.17 4.15 -2.97
CA GLY A 391 8.75 3.79 -1.61
C GLY A 391 7.94 4.87 -0.89
N GLU A 392 7.07 4.40 0.01
CA GLU A 392 6.19 5.18 0.85
C GLU A 392 6.43 4.91 2.35
N GLU A 393 6.34 5.93 3.17
CA GLU A 393 6.45 5.82 4.64
C GLU A 393 5.39 4.91 5.28
N SER A 394 4.38 4.53 4.51
CA SER A 394 3.34 3.56 4.90
C SER A 394 3.76 2.09 4.77
N ALA A 395 5.07 1.83 4.62
CA ALA A 395 5.67 0.51 4.47
C ALA A 395 5.41 -0.19 3.12
N GLY A 396 5.10 0.56 2.08
CA GLY A 396 4.97 0.02 0.73
C GLY A 396 6.12 0.45 -0.17
N ALA A 397 6.73 -0.49 -0.89
CA ALA A 397 7.78 -0.19 -1.85
C ALA A 397 7.87 -1.25 -2.95
N SER A 398 8.51 -0.89 -4.06
CA SER A 398 8.94 -1.81 -5.11
C SER A 398 10.24 -1.30 -5.74
N PHE A 399 10.97 -2.18 -6.41
CA PHE A 399 12.23 -1.86 -7.07
C PHE A 399 12.47 -2.75 -8.30
N LEU A 400 13.43 -2.38 -9.12
CA LEU A 400 13.72 -3.08 -10.36
C LEU A 400 14.42 -4.43 -10.11
N ARG A 401 14.29 -5.36 -11.09
CA ARG A 401 15.07 -6.58 -11.16
C ARG A 401 16.57 -6.29 -11.18
N LYS A 402 17.38 -7.30 -10.96
CA LYS A 402 18.85 -7.20 -11.00
C LYS A 402 19.38 -6.65 -12.33
N ASP A 403 18.70 -6.94 -13.44
CA ASP A 403 19.05 -6.48 -14.79
C ASP A 403 18.52 -5.07 -15.13
N GLY A 404 17.80 -4.42 -14.20
CA GLY A 404 17.23 -3.10 -14.40
C GLY A 404 15.87 -3.08 -15.10
N THR A 405 15.26 -4.23 -15.35
CA THR A 405 13.88 -4.32 -15.87
C THR A 405 12.86 -4.25 -14.73
N VAL A 406 11.61 -3.90 -15.08
CA VAL A 406 10.51 -3.81 -14.10
C VAL A 406 10.22 -5.17 -13.45
N TRP A 407 10.01 -5.15 -12.13
CA TRP A 407 9.46 -6.28 -11.37
C TRP A 407 7.95 -6.16 -11.24
N THR A 408 7.50 -5.25 -10.39
CA THR A 408 6.10 -4.83 -10.23
C THR A 408 6.03 -3.30 -10.26
N THR A 409 4.90 -2.79 -10.65
CA THR A 409 4.55 -1.36 -10.57
C THR A 409 3.56 -1.08 -9.44
N ASP A 410 3.21 -2.13 -8.68
CA ASP A 410 2.57 -2.00 -7.37
C ASP A 410 3.57 -2.34 -6.25
N LYS A 411 3.24 -1.98 -5.02
CA LYS A 411 4.03 -2.28 -3.83
C LYS A 411 4.11 -3.78 -3.61
N ASP A 412 5.26 -4.27 -3.18
CA ASP A 412 5.51 -5.69 -2.97
C ASP A 412 6.20 -5.95 -1.63
N GLY A 413 5.42 -6.43 -0.66
CA GLY A 413 5.92 -6.76 0.67
C GLY A 413 6.89 -7.94 0.65
N ILE A 414 6.65 -8.97 -0.18
CA ILE A 414 7.50 -10.17 -0.24
C ILE A 414 8.92 -9.84 -0.65
N ILE A 415 9.11 -9.01 -1.70
CA ILE A 415 10.48 -8.66 -2.12
C ILE A 415 11.17 -7.75 -1.10
N MET A 416 10.41 -6.91 -0.39
CA MET A 416 10.99 -6.09 0.68
C MET A 416 11.44 -6.95 1.87
N ASP A 417 10.68 -7.96 2.25
CA ASP A 417 11.01 -8.91 3.29
C ASP A 417 12.24 -9.75 2.92
N LEU A 418 12.26 -10.29 1.71
CA LEU A 418 13.41 -11.05 1.19
C LEU A 418 14.65 -10.17 0.99
N LEU A 419 14.46 -8.87 0.67
CA LEU A 419 15.57 -7.91 0.63
C LEU A 419 16.20 -7.72 2.01
N ALA A 420 15.41 -7.72 3.10
CA ALA A 420 15.95 -7.66 4.45
C ALA A 420 16.81 -8.89 4.78
N CYS A 421 16.40 -10.07 4.29
CA CYS A 421 17.21 -11.29 4.39
C CYS A 421 18.51 -11.19 3.56
N GLU A 422 18.41 -10.71 2.30
CA GLU A 422 19.58 -10.49 1.43
C GLU A 422 20.58 -9.52 2.06
N VAL A 423 20.10 -8.39 2.57
CA VAL A 423 20.92 -7.40 3.28
C VAL A 423 21.64 -8.04 4.46
N THR A 424 20.92 -8.81 5.28
CA THR A 424 21.48 -9.50 6.44
C THR A 424 22.55 -10.51 6.03
N ALA A 425 22.25 -11.34 5.03
CA ALA A 425 23.19 -12.35 4.51
C ALA A 425 24.46 -11.74 3.92
N ARG A 426 24.32 -10.71 3.08
CA ARG A 426 25.47 -10.10 2.39
C ARG A 426 26.35 -9.23 3.30
N THR A 427 25.78 -8.62 4.33
CA THR A 427 26.53 -7.67 5.17
C THR A 427 26.91 -8.25 6.54
N GLY A 428 26.35 -9.38 6.94
CA GLY A 428 26.49 -9.94 8.28
C GLY A 428 25.81 -9.10 9.37
N ARG A 429 24.91 -8.15 8.99
CA ARG A 429 24.23 -7.22 9.89
C ARG A 429 22.77 -7.08 9.51
N ASP A 430 21.91 -7.06 10.51
CA ASP A 430 20.51 -6.81 10.28
C ASP A 430 20.24 -5.34 9.85
N PRO A 431 19.12 -5.06 9.17
CA PRO A 431 18.77 -3.71 8.73
C PRO A 431 18.73 -2.66 9.84
N GLY A 432 18.43 -3.04 11.10
CA GLY A 432 18.43 -2.12 12.24
C GLY A 432 19.84 -1.65 12.59
N ALA A 433 20.82 -2.56 12.53
CA ALA A 433 22.23 -2.22 12.74
C ALA A 433 22.77 -1.31 11.64
N LEU A 434 22.41 -1.58 10.37
CA LEU A 434 22.79 -0.73 9.24
C LEU A 434 22.16 0.65 9.32
N TYR A 435 20.90 0.74 9.73
CA TYR A 435 20.23 2.03 9.89
C TYR A 435 20.98 2.93 10.90
N ARG A 436 21.44 2.37 12.04
CA ARG A 436 22.24 3.14 13.00
C ARG A 436 23.55 3.68 12.41
N GLU A 437 24.17 2.96 11.47
CA GLU A 437 25.34 3.49 10.77
C GLU A 437 24.97 4.66 9.83
N LEU A 438 23.83 4.54 9.13
CA LEU A 438 23.33 5.63 8.30
C LEU A 438 23.01 6.87 9.13
N GLU A 439 22.38 6.70 10.31
CA GLU A 439 22.15 7.81 11.25
C GLU A 439 23.47 8.48 11.65
N GLY A 440 24.49 7.70 11.96
CA GLY A 440 25.82 8.22 12.34
C GLY A 440 26.50 9.02 11.22
N LYS A 441 26.28 8.65 9.96
CA LYS A 441 26.90 9.29 8.79
C LYS A 441 26.11 10.48 8.25
N PHE A 442 24.79 10.37 8.23
CA PHE A 442 23.91 11.28 7.50
C PHE A 442 22.98 12.10 8.42
N GLY A 443 23.01 11.83 9.72
CA GLY A 443 22.16 12.45 10.74
C GLY A 443 20.98 11.57 11.14
N SER A 444 20.50 11.79 12.36
CA SER A 444 19.44 11.00 13.00
C SER A 444 18.11 11.75 12.94
N PRO A 445 17.23 11.46 11.96
CA PRO A 445 15.94 12.11 11.88
C PRO A 445 14.99 11.65 12.99
N ARG A 446 14.23 12.59 13.53
CA ARG A 446 13.04 12.33 14.35
C ARG A 446 11.82 12.66 13.54
N TYR A 447 10.93 11.70 13.40
CA TYR A 447 9.76 11.78 12.54
C TYR A 447 8.48 11.47 13.31
N LEU A 448 7.46 12.30 13.16
CA LEU A 448 6.15 12.06 13.76
C LEU A 448 5.02 12.54 12.86
N ARG A 449 3.88 11.85 12.93
CA ARG A 449 2.62 12.24 12.31
C ARG A 449 1.60 12.59 13.39
N ILE A 450 0.91 13.72 13.20
CA ILE A 450 -0.25 14.15 13.98
C ILE A 450 -1.49 14.02 13.11
N ASP A 451 -2.51 13.36 13.63
CA ASP A 451 -3.84 13.27 13.02
C ASP A 451 -4.79 14.13 13.87
N ALA A 452 -5.50 15.06 13.24
CA ALA A 452 -6.45 15.95 13.91
C ALA A 452 -7.79 16.00 13.18
N PRO A 453 -8.93 16.09 13.90
CA PRO A 453 -10.26 16.20 13.27
C PRO A 453 -10.35 17.42 12.35
N ALA A 454 -11.09 17.29 11.26
CA ALA A 454 -11.35 18.38 10.31
C ALA A 454 -12.75 18.25 9.71
N SER A 455 -13.47 19.38 9.64
CA SER A 455 -14.71 19.45 8.87
C SER A 455 -14.46 19.35 7.36
N ALA A 456 -15.51 19.20 6.56
CA ALA A 456 -15.39 19.18 5.10
C ALA A 456 -14.80 20.50 4.57
N GLU A 457 -15.25 21.63 5.12
CA GLU A 457 -14.77 22.98 4.76
C GLU A 457 -13.29 23.15 5.11
N GLN A 458 -12.86 22.69 6.29
CA GLN A 458 -11.46 22.73 6.69
C GLN A 458 -10.57 21.88 5.79
N ARG A 459 -11.05 20.72 5.37
CA ARG A 459 -10.32 19.87 4.40
C ARG A 459 -10.21 20.55 3.04
N GLU A 460 -11.24 21.24 2.59
CA GLU A 460 -11.20 22.01 1.34
C GLU A 460 -10.20 23.18 1.41
N VAL A 461 -10.13 23.89 2.53
CA VAL A 461 -9.12 24.95 2.77
C VAL A 461 -7.71 24.37 2.67
N LEU A 462 -7.46 23.20 3.30
CA LEU A 462 -6.15 22.55 3.23
C LEU A 462 -5.75 22.15 1.82
N GLN A 463 -6.70 21.65 1.00
CA GLN A 463 -6.44 21.33 -0.41
C GLN A 463 -6.06 22.55 -1.25
N LYS A 464 -6.59 23.72 -0.86
CA LYS A 464 -6.35 25.00 -1.56
C LYS A 464 -5.23 25.85 -0.95
N LEU A 465 -4.51 25.33 0.06
CA LEU A 465 -3.38 26.04 0.65
C LEU A 465 -2.37 26.43 -0.42
N SER A 466 -1.93 27.70 -0.35
CA SER A 466 -0.91 28.22 -1.25
C SER A 466 0.29 28.77 -0.46
N PRO A 467 1.48 28.88 -1.08
CA PRO A 467 2.66 29.42 -0.45
C PRO A 467 2.46 30.84 0.12
N GLU A 468 1.62 31.65 -0.53
CA GLU A 468 1.32 33.03 -0.19
C GLU A 468 0.48 33.14 1.10
N MET A 469 -0.29 32.11 1.42
CA MET A 469 -1.09 32.05 2.66
C MET A 469 -0.20 31.85 3.89
N VAL A 470 1.07 31.49 3.73
CA VAL A 470 2.03 31.29 4.81
C VAL A 470 2.97 32.48 4.89
N ALA A 471 2.70 33.42 5.81
CA ALA A 471 3.53 34.61 6.00
C ALA A 471 4.90 34.30 6.67
N ALA A 472 5.00 33.16 7.38
CA ALA A 472 6.23 32.77 8.08
C ALA A 472 7.43 32.68 7.13
N GLN A 473 8.57 33.18 7.60
CA GLN A 473 9.87 33.12 6.90
C GLN A 473 10.83 32.11 7.55
N GLU A 474 10.50 31.65 8.76
CA GLU A 474 11.28 30.68 9.53
C GLU A 474 10.38 29.52 9.96
N LEU A 475 11.00 28.37 10.15
CA LEU A 475 10.43 27.17 10.74
C LEU A 475 11.35 26.68 11.86
N ALA A 476 10.84 26.66 13.09
CA ALA A 476 11.59 26.29 14.30
C ALA A 476 12.92 27.03 14.46
N GLY A 477 12.98 28.31 14.04
CA GLY A 477 14.17 29.18 14.13
C GLY A 477 15.17 28.96 12.99
N GLU A 478 14.80 28.28 11.93
CA GLU A 478 15.59 28.15 10.71
C GLU A 478 14.88 28.80 9.52
N PRO A 479 15.61 29.48 8.60
CA PRO A 479 15.02 30.05 7.40
C PRO A 479 14.28 28.98 6.57
N ILE A 480 13.07 29.28 6.13
CA ILE A 480 12.31 28.44 5.19
C ILE A 480 12.99 28.49 3.82
N THR A 481 13.35 27.31 3.32
CA THR A 481 14.02 27.14 2.03
C THR A 481 13.03 26.83 0.90
N ALA A 482 11.87 26.25 1.23
CA ALA A 482 10.82 25.98 0.24
C ALA A 482 9.42 25.92 0.88
N LYS A 483 8.42 26.38 0.11
CA LYS A 483 6.98 26.27 0.37
C LYS A 483 6.36 25.58 -0.84
N LEU A 484 5.96 24.33 -0.71
CA LEU A 484 5.60 23.48 -1.83
C LEU A 484 4.11 23.12 -1.80
N THR A 485 3.42 23.34 -2.90
CA THR A 485 2.07 22.84 -3.19
C THR A 485 2.06 21.87 -4.37
N ARG A 486 3.22 21.69 -5.00
CA ARG A 486 3.48 20.73 -6.07
C ARG A 486 4.73 19.93 -5.75
N ALA A 487 4.70 18.64 -6.02
CA ALA A 487 5.83 17.75 -5.79
C ALA A 487 7.00 18.09 -6.74
N PRO A 488 8.25 18.13 -6.23
CA PRO A 488 9.41 18.46 -7.07
C PRO A 488 9.66 17.49 -8.22
N GLY A 489 9.39 16.20 -8.01
CA GLY A 489 9.72 15.13 -8.95
C GLY A 489 8.84 15.14 -10.22
N ASN A 490 7.54 15.38 -10.09
CA ASN A 490 6.60 15.28 -11.20
C ASN A 490 5.68 16.49 -11.39
N LYS A 491 5.85 17.56 -10.59
CA LYS A 491 5.05 18.79 -10.60
C LYS A 491 3.54 18.57 -10.31
N ALA A 492 3.14 17.38 -9.88
CA ALA A 492 1.76 17.12 -9.52
C ALA A 492 1.36 17.85 -8.23
N PRO A 493 0.08 18.27 -8.10
CA PRO A 493 -0.43 18.86 -6.86
C PRO A 493 -0.29 17.90 -5.68
N ILE A 494 0.16 18.38 -4.52
CA ILE A 494 0.29 17.54 -3.32
C ILE A 494 -0.99 17.46 -2.49
N GLY A 495 -2.01 18.25 -2.82
CA GLY A 495 -3.26 18.32 -2.09
C GLY A 495 -3.09 18.87 -0.67
N GLY A 496 -2.21 19.84 -0.49
CA GLY A 496 -1.84 20.45 0.77
C GLY A 496 -0.61 21.33 0.64
N LEU A 497 0.13 21.50 1.72
CA LEU A 497 1.34 22.34 1.77
C LEU A 497 2.48 21.60 2.49
N LYS A 498 3.69 21.66 1.91
CA LYS A 498 4.93 21.24 2.58
C LYS A 498 5.85 22.46 2.78
N ILE A 499 6.31 22.67 3.99
CA ILE A 499 7.29 23.71 4.36
C ILE A 499 8.61 23.03 4.70
N VAL A 500 9.69 23.51 4.11
CA VAL A 500 11.02 22.92 4.25
C VAL A 500 12.00 23.97 4.81
N ALA A 501 12.76 23.57 5.83
CA ALA A 501 13.93 24.27 6.32
C ALA A 501 15.16 23.33 6.21
N ARG A 502 16.34 23.83 6.59
CA ARG A 502 17.60 23.07 6.43
C ARG A 502 17.61 21.73 7.18
N ASN A 503 17.11 21.70 8.41
CA ASN A 503 17.18 20.51 9.27
C ASN A 503 15.80 19.98 9.67
N GLY A 504 14.75 20.41 9.00
CA GLY A 504 13.41 19.91 9.27
C GLY A 504 12.38 20.38 8.27
N TRP A 505 11.25 19.74 8.31
CA TRP A 505 10.11 20.07 7.44
C TRP A 505 8.81 19.62 8.10
N PHE A 506 7.71 20.17 7.63
CA PHE A 506 6.39 19.59 7.82
C PHE A 506 5.58 19.59 6.53
N ALA A 507 4.61 18.66 6.46
CA ALA A 507 3.60 18.63 5.41
C ALA A 507 2.22 18.50 6.04
N ALA A 508 1.29 19.41 5.68
CA ALA A 508 -0.10 19.38 6.13
C ALA A 508 -1.01 19.06 4.95
N ARG A 509 -1.88 18.06 5.11
CA ARG A 509 -2.81 17.63 4.07
C ARG A 509 -4.09 17.01 4.66
N PRO A 510 -5.26 17.14 4.00
CA PRO A 510 -6.46 16.42 4.43
C PRO A 510 -6.31 14.91 4.19
N SER A 511 -7.05 14.12 4.95
CA SER A 511 -7.28 12.71 4.62
C SER A 511 -8.25 12.61 3.44
N GLY A 512 -8.02 11.65 2.54
CA GLY A 512 -8.93 11.36 1.44
C GLY A 512 -10.14 10.50 1.84
N THR A 513 -10.08 9.85 3.01
CA THR A 513 -11.06 8.82 3.42
C THR A 513 -11.64 9.04 4.81
N GLU A 514 -11.09 9.95 5.59
CA GLU A 514 -11.46 10.19 6.99
C GLU A 514 -11.67 11.70 7.24
N ASP A 515 -12.50 12.05 8.22
CA ASP A 515 -12.75 13.44 8.61
C ASP A 515 -11.63 14.00 9.49
N ILE A 516 -10.40 13.90 8.98
CA ILE A 516 -9.17 14.38 9.63
C ILE A 516 -8.24 15.07 8.64
N TYR A 517 -7.31 15.85 9.18
CA TYR A 517 -6.10 16.23 8.48
C TYR A 517 -4.88 15.64 9.16
N LYS A 518 -3.82 15.50 8.39
CA LYS A 518 -2.56 14.89 8.82
C LYS A 518 -1.45 15.92 8.71
N ILE A 519 -0.66 16.07 9.78
CA ILE A 519 0.61 16.81 9.77
C ILE A 519 1.72 15.80 9.95
N TYR A 520 2.57 15.72 8.94
CA TYR A 520 3.82 14.96 8.99
C TYR A 520 4.94 15.95 9.29
N ALA A 521 5.84 15.61 10.19
CA ALA A 521 6.97 16.46 10.54
C ALA A 521 8.23 15.63 10.78
N GLU A 522 9.37 16.18 10.41
CA GLU A 522 10.68 15.59 10.63
C GLU A 522 11.70 16.65 11.07
N SER A 523 12.61 16.24 11.93
CA SER A 523 13.73 17.06 12.42
C SER A 523 15.03 16.25 12.50
N PHE A 524 16.14 16.82 12.05
CA PHE A 524 17.50 16.31 12.26
C PHE A 524 18.20 16.92 13.49
N LYS A 525 17.48 17.73 14.29
CA LYS A 525 18.00 18.38 15.52
C LYS A 525 17.40 17.84 16.80
N GLY A 526 16.73 16.67 16.74
CA GLY A 526 16.18 15.98 17.90
C GLY A 526 14.72 16.34 18.19
N GLU A 527 14.25 15.82 19.33
CA GLU A 527 12.82 15.85 19.73
C GLU A 527 12.29 17.27 20.00
N GLU A 528 13.06 18.11 20.70
CA GLU A 528 12.63 19.48 21.02
C GLU A 528 12.42 20.33 19.75
N HIS A 529 13.31 20.16 18.77
CA HIS A 529 13.16 20.85 17.48
C HIS A 529 11.99 20.28 16.66
N LEU A 530 11.75 18.98 16.71
CA LEU A 530 10.58 18.35 16.11
C LEU A 530 9.29 18.89 16.72
N GLN A 531 9.22 18.99 18.05
CA GLN A 531 8.06 19.51 18.76
C GLN A 531 7.75 20.96 18.33
N ARG A 532 8.78 21.81 18.24
CA ARG A 532 8.61 23.19 17.73
C ARG A 532 8.07 23.23 16.31
N ILE A 533 8.60 22.38 15.41
CA ILE A 533 8.07 22.27 14.04
C ILE A 533 6.58 21.93 14.06
N GLN A 534 6.16 20.99 14.91
CA GLN A 534 4.76 20.57 15.02
C GLN A 534 3.86 21.68 15.58
N GLU A 535 4.28 22.38 16.60
CA GLU A 535 3.55 23.51 17.20
C GLU A 535 3.36 24.64 16.15
N GLU A 536 4.41 24.99 15.44
CA GLU A 536 4.37 26.01 14.39
C GLU A 536 3.50 25.56 13.20
N ALA A 537 3.58 24.28 12.80
CA ALA A 537 2.73 23.71 11.75
C ALA A 537 1.23 23.78 12.12
N LEU A 538 0.88 23.40 13.36
CA LEU A 538 -0.49 23.50 13.86
C LEU A 538 -0.97 24.96 13.91
N ALA A 539 -0.10 25.91 14.30
CA ALA A 539 -0.43 27.33 14.32
C ALA A 539 -0.67 27.86 12.89
N MET A 540 0.16 27.49 11.91
CA MET A 540 -0.02 27.90 10.51
C MET A 540 -1.33 27.36 9.92
N VAL A 541 -1.66 26.08 10.18
CA VAL A 541 -2.94 25.48 9.73
C VAL A 541 -4.14 26.19 10.37
N LYS A 542 -4.11 26.45 11.67
CA LYS A 542 -5.17 27.19 12.36
C LYS A 542 -5.34 28.62 11.83
N THR A 543 -4.24 29.29 11.50
CA THR A 543 -4.28 30.62 10.89
C THR A 543 -4.96 30.59 9.52
N ALA A 544 -4.67 29.56 8.71
CA ALA A 544 -5.30 29.37 7.41
C ALA A 544 -6.81 29.12 7.55
N PHE A 545 -7.24 28.30 8.52
CA PHE A 545 -8.66 28.08 8.81
C PHE A 545 -9.36 29.36 9.24
N ALA A 546 -8.78 30.11 10.17
CA ALA A 546 -9.34 31.39 10.64
C ALA A 546 -9.44 32.42 9.50
N ALA A 547 -8.45 32.50 8.62
CA ALA A 547 -8.48 33.39 7.45
C ALA A 547 -9.58 33.01 6.45
N ALA A 548 -9.94 31.73 6.37
CA ALA A 548 -11.04 31.23 5.54
C ALA A 548 -12.42 31.27 6.23
N GLY A 549 -12.48 31.64 7.53
CA GLY A 549 -13.71 31.72 8.31
C GLY A 549 -14.27 30.35 8.78
N VAL A 550 -13.42 29.30 8.90
CA VAL A 550 -13.78 27.92 9.29
C VAL A 550 -12.92 27.38 10.44
#